data_4a4efc668fa9a0f7724e91b1c4b06db6
#
_entry.id   4a4efc668fa9a0f7724e91b1c4b06db6
#
_cell.length_a   1.000
_cell.length_b   1.000
_cell.length_c   1.000
_cell.angle_alpha   90.00
_cell.angle_beta   90.00
_cell.angle_gamma   90.00
#
_symmetry.space_group_name_H-M   'P 1'
#
loop_
_entity.id
_entity.type
_entity.pdbx_description
1 polymer ?
#
loop_
_entity_poly.entity_id
_entity_poly.type
_entity_poly.pdbx_seq_one_letter_code
_entity_poly.pdbx_strand_id
1 'polypeptide(L)'
;MALSISQLETMNLKELYTLAREYRVSYYAKLTKRELIFSILKAEAEKDGFLFMDGILEIISSEGFGFLRPINYAPSSEDIYISASQIRRFDLRNGDKVSGKVRPPKENERYYGLLHVDAVNGEDPEVAKERVHFPALTPLYPDRRIKLETETKKISTRIMDIMSPVGFGQRGLIVAPPKAGKTMLLKEIAHSISVNHPDAKLIILLVDERPEEVTDIERSVHDGVDVVSSTFDEVPENHIKVSELVLERAMRLVEHKRDVVILMDSITRLARAYNLVIPPSGRTLSGGIDPAAFHRPKRFFGAARNIEEGGSLTILATTLVETGSRMDDVIYEEFKGTGNMELHLDRALAERRIFPAINILRSGTRKEELLISKEHLDKMWAIRKTMNDSPDFTERFLRRLKLSENNEEFFQMMDEEMKGKTNKRRV
;
A
#
# COMPACT_ATOMS: atom_id res chain seq x y z
N MET A 1 -5.47 30.97 24.75
CA MET A 1 -4.32 30.55 23.91
C MET A 1 -4.81 29.39 23.07
N ALA A 2 -4.53 29.38 21.77
CA ALA A 2 -4.86 28.24 20.94
C ALA A 2 -4.02 27.02 21.37
N LEU A 3 -4.65 25.87 21.51
CA LEU A 3 -3.98 24.62 21.85
C LEU A 3 -3.15 24.16 20.65
N SER A 4 -1.92 23.70 20.90
CA SER A 4 -1.09 23.06 19.86
C SER A 4 -0.97 21.55 20.09
N ILE A 5 -0.70 20.80 19.01
CA ILE A 5 -0.44 19.35 19.13
C ILE A 5 0.71 19.09 20.09
N SER A 6 1.81 19.82 19.95
CA SER A 6 2.99 19.69 20.80
C SER A 6 2.66 19.83 22.30
N GLN A 7 1.82 20.81 22.65
CA GLN A 7 1.36 20.98 24.03
C GLN A 7 0.51 19.78 24.50
N LEU A 8 -0.41 19.32 23.67
CA LEU A 8 -1.30 18.19 24.00
C LEU A 8 -0.53 16.87 24.08
N GLU A 9 0.50 16.67 23.27
CA GLU A 9 1.34 15.46 23.31
C GLU A 9 2.14 15.34 24.61
N THR A 10 2.55 16.46 25.22
CA THR A 10 3.24 16.45 26.52
C THR A 10 2.32 16.13 27.69
N MET A 11 1.02 16.28 27.52
CA MET A 11 0.02 15.99 28.56
C MET A 11 -0.17 14.47 28.76
N ASN A 12 -0.42 14.10 30.02
CA ASN A 12 -0.84 12.71 30.33
C ASN A 12 -2.32 12.48 29.99
N LEU A 13 -2.75 11.22 29.91
CA LEU A 13 -4.13 10.86 29.55
C LEU A 13 -5.18 11.48 30.47
N LYS A 14 -4.87 11.66 31.77
CA LYS A 14 -5.81 12.22 32.75
C LYS A 14 -6.05 13.71 32.49
N GLU A 15 -5.01 14.45 32.11
CA GLU A 15 -5.10 15.85 31.73
C GLU A 15 -5.88 16.00 30.40
N LEU A 16 -5.59 15.15 29.42
CA LEU A 16 -6.33 15.14 28.15
C LEU A 16 -7.81 14.79 28.35
N TYR A 17 -8.15 13.87 29.25
CA TYR A 17 -9.56 13.57 29.59
C TYR A 17 -10.26 14.76 30.25
N THR A 18 -9.54 15.57 31.04
CA THR A 18 -10.11 16.78 31.63
C THR A 18 -10.45 17.81 30.56
N LEU A 19 -9.52 18.06 29.62
CA LEU A 19 -9.75 18.93 28.46
C LEU A 19 -10.89 18.39 27.56
N ALA A 20 -10.93 17.10 27.29
CA ALA A 20 -11.98 16.47 26.48
C ALA A 20 -13.37 16.70 27.09
N ARG A 21 -13.50 16.68 28.43
CA ARG A 21 -14.76 17.01 29.13
C ARG A 21 -15.11 18.50 29.00
N GLU A 22 -14.12 19.38 29.14
CA GLU A 22 -14.29 20.82 28.99
C GLU A 22 -14.79 21.21 27.60
N TYR A 23 -14.20 20.56 26.55
CA TYR A 23 -14.60 20.77 25.17
C TYR A 23 -15.76 19.86 24.71
N ARG A 24 -16.37 19.09 25.62
CA ARG A 24 -17.53 18.20 25.38
C ARG A 24 -17.30 17.15 24.28
N VAL A 25 -16.09 16.63 24.19
CA VAL A 25 -15.75 15.55 23.25
C VAL A 25 -16.54 14.28 23.63
N SER A 26 -17.27 13.72 22.68
CA SER A 26 -18.04 12.48 22.89
C SER A 26 -17.13 11.26 22.88
N TYR A 27 -17.47 10.25 23.71
CA TYR A 27 -16.77 8.94 23.75
C TYR A 27 -15.24 9.01 23.93
N TYR A 28 -14.69 10.09 24.49
CA TYR A 28 -13.27 10.34 24.64
C TYR A 28 -12.47 9.20 25.32
N ALA A 29 -13.09 8.42 26.20
CA ALA A 29 -12.44 7.32 26.90
C ALA A 29 -12.14 6.09 26.02
N LYS A 30 -12.71 6.03 24.81
CA LYS A 30 -12.49 4.94 23.84
C LYS A 30 -11.43 5.31 22.80
N LEU A 31 -11.00 6.55 22.76
CA LEU A 31 -10.06 7.07 21.77
C LEU A 31 -8.62 6.79 22.19
N THR A 32 -7.77 6.50 21.24
CA THR A 32 -6.31 6.51 21.43
C THR A 32 -5.85 7.92 21.81
N LYS A 33 -4.65 8.05 22.40
CA LYS A 33 -4.11 9.38 22.78
C LYS A 33 -4.12 10.34 21.59
N ARG A 34 -3.77 9.86 20.41
CA ARG A 34 -3.70 10.66 19.19
C ARG A 34 -5.09 11.10 18.72
N GLU A 35 -6.03 10.19 18.63
CA GLU A 35 -7.42 10.51 18.27
C GLU A 35 -8.05 11.49 19.26
N LEU A 36 -7.74 11.33 20.54
CA LEU A 36 -8.21 12.23 21.59
C LEU A 36 -7.66 13.67 21.39
N ILE A 37 -6.38 13.81 21.07
CA ILE A 37 -5.76 15.11 20.77
C ILE A 37 -6.48 15.77 19.58
N PHE A 38 -6.66 15.05 18.47
CA PHE A 38 -7.38 15.57 17.30
C PHE A 38 -8.84 15.95 17.61
N SER A 39 -9.54 15.13 18.42
CA SER A 39 -10.91 15.42 18.81
C SER A 39 -11.03 16.66 19.71
N ILE A 40 -10.03 16.93 20.56
CA ILE A 40 -9.95 18.15 21.37
C ILE A 40 -9.72 19.38 20.47
N LEU A 41 -8.79 19.31 19.53
CA LEU A 41 -8.51 20.41 18.57
C LEU A 41 -9.72 20.72 17.68
N LYS A 42 -10.45 19.68 17.26
CA LYS A 42 -11.71 19.84 16.52
C LYS A 42 -12.74 20.57 17.34
N ALA A 43 -12.98 20.15 18.58
CA ALA A 43 -13.96 20.75 19.48
C ALA A 43 -13.56 22.19 19.86
N GLU A 44 -12.27 22.49 20.00
CA GLU A 44 -11.77 23.86 20.18
C GLU A 44 -12.10 24.74 18.97
N ALA A 45 -11.79 24.27 17.75
CA ALA A 45 -12.09 25.02 16.53
C ALA A 45 -13.60 25.30 16.38
N GLU A 46 -14.46 24.32 16.64
CA GLU A 46 -15.90 24.46 16.60
C GLU A 46 -16.42 25.50 17.63
N LYS A 47 -15.84 25.54 18.84
CA LYS A 47 -16.15 26.54 19.87
C LYS A 47 -15.80 27.97 19.43
N ASP A 48 -14.71 28.10 18.65
CA ASP A 48 -14.26 29.38 18.08
C ASP A 48 -15.00 29.76 16.79
N GLY A 49 -15.96 28.94 16.34
CA GLY A 49 -16.73 29.16 15.12
C GLY A 49 -16.03 28.78 13.82
N PHE A 50 -14.96 27.99 13.91
CA PHE A 50 -14.23 27.44 12.75
C PHE A 50 -14.52 25.97 12.56
N LEU A 51 -14.25 25.48 11.35
CA LEU A 51 -14.22 24.05 11.06
C LEU A 51 -12.80 23.52 11.29
N PHE A 52 -12.67 22.28 11.74
CA PHE A 52 -11.40 21.57 11.76
C PHE A 52 -11.44 20.47 10.69
N MET A 53 -10.59 20.61 9.68
CA MET A 53 -10.55 19.69 8.54
C MET A 53 -9.13 19.24 8.24
N ASP A 54 -9.00 18.15 7.51
CA ASP A 54 -7.73 17.66 7.01
C ASP A 54 -7.85 17.18 5.56
N GLY A 55 -6.71 17.11 4.88
CA GLY A 55 -6.63 16.61 3.52
C GLY A 55 -5.18 16.39 3.07
N ILE A 56 -5.02 15.71 1.95
CA ILE A 56 -3.72 15.45 1.35
C ILE A 56 -3.35 16.62 0.42
N LEU A 57 -2.18 17.19 0.64
CA LEU A 57 -1.72 18.36 -0.11
C LEU A 57 -1.34 18.01 -1.54
N GLU A 58 -1.95 18.71 -2.48
CA GLU A 58 -1.53 18.83 -3.88
C GLU A 58 -1.14 20.27 -4.17
N ILE A 59 0.13 20.51 -4.49
CA ILE A 59 0.65 21.84 -4.84
C ILE A 59 0.48 22.07 -6.33
N ILE A 60 -0.11 23.21 -6.70
CA ILE A 60 -0.22 23.66 -8.10
C ILE A 60 1.10 24.35 -8.45
N SER A 61 1.95 23.62 -9.16
CA SER A 61 3.37 23.99 -9.40
C SER A 61 3.56 25.32 -10.13
N SER A 62 2.61 25.75 -10.97
CA SER A 62 2.68 27.03 -11.71
C SER A 62 2.48 28.25 -10.82
N GLU A 63 1.79 28.11 -9.67
CA GLU A 63 1.33 29.25 -8.87
C GLU A 63 1.84 29.20 -7.41
N GLY A 64 2.35 28.03 -6.99
CA GLY A 64 2.96 27.84 -5.66
C GLY A 64 1.98 27.71 -4.50
N PHE A 65 0.66 27.89 -4.72
CA PHE A 65 -0.38 27.53 -3.76
C PHE A 65 -0.80 26.06 -3.95
N GLY A 66 -1.66 25.53 -3.09
CA GLY A 66 -2.14 24.16 -3.19
C GLY A 66 -3.57 23.98 -2.72
N PHE A 67 -4.02 22.74 -2.84
CA PHE A 67 -5.27 22.27 -2.27
C PHE A 67 -5.03 21.05 -1.38
N LEU A 68 -5.70 21.01 -0.25
CA LEU A 68 -5.82 19.80 0.54
C LEU A 68 -7.01 19.00 -0.01
N ARG A 69 -6.76 17.75 -0.39
CA ARG A 69 -7.74 16.83 -0.95
C ARG A 69 -8.31 15.94 0.16
N PRO A 70 -9.50 16.20 0.69
CA PRO A 70 -10.07 15.42 1.78
C PRO A 70 -10.63 14.08 1.31
N ILE A 71 -11.09 13.99 0.05
CA ILE A 71 -11.77 12.83 -0.50
C ILE A 71 -10.94 12.17 -1.59
N ASN A 72 -10.64 10.89 -1.41
CA ASN A 72 -10.07 9.99 -2.43
C ASN A 72 -8.85 10.55 -3.19
N TYR A 73 -8.10 11.49 -2.60
CA TYR A 73 -6.92 12.13 -3.20
C TYR A 73 -7.21 12.84 -4.54
N ALA A 74 -8.48 13.10 -4.82
CA ALA A 74 -8.97 13.69 -6.07
C ALA A 74 -9.58 15.08 -5.84
N PRO A 75 -9.61 15.94 -6.86
CA PRO A 75 -10.31 17.22 -6.78
C PRO A 75 -11.80 17.07 -6.45
N SER A 76 -12.28 17.84 -5.48
CA SER A 76 -13.67 17.82 -5.04
C SER A 76 -14.18 19.21 -4.67
N SER A 77 -15.49 19.33 -4.42
CA SER A 77 -16.09 20.56 -3.89
C SER A 77 -15.68 20.87 -2.45
N GLU A 78 -15.14 19.88 -1.74
CA GLU A 78 -14.67 19.99 -0.34
C GLU A 78 -13.19 20.33 -0.22
N ASP A 79 -12.52 20.61 -1.34
CA ASP A 79 -11.11 20.99 -1.35
C ASP A 79 -10.85 22.23 -0.50
N ILE A 80 -9.71 22.21 0.19
CA ILE A 80 -9.30 23.29 1.08
C ILE A 80 -8.11 24.01 0.47
N TYR A 81 -8.27 25.27 0.16
CA TYR A 81 -7.20 26.12 -0.35
C TYR A 81 -6.13 26.36 0.75
N ILE A 82 -4.87 26.16 0.38
CA ILE A 82 -3.71 26.51 1.20
C ILE A 82 -2.79 27.46 0.44
N SER A 83 -2.38 28.55 1.13
CA SER A 83 -1.57 29.59 0.51
C SER A 83 -0.11 29.19 0.31
N ALA A 84 0.55 29.79 -0.68
CA ALA A 84 1.98 29.61 -0.92
C ALA A 84 2.85 30.01 0.29
N SER A 85 2.41 30.97 1.11
CA SER A 85 3.12 31.38 2.32
C SER A 85 3.10 30.31 3.40
N GLN A 86 1.96 29.62 3.59
CA GLN A 86 1.85 28.50 4.55
C GLN A 86 2.69 27.31 4.08
N ILE A 87 2.63 26.98 2.77
CA ILE A 87 3.44 25.91 2.18
C ILE A 87 4.93 26.16 2.44
N ARG A 88 5.43 27.36 2.16
CA ARG A 88 6.83 27.70 2.39
C ARG A 88 7.22 27.76 3.87
N ARG A 89 6.34 28.28 4.73
CA ARG A 89 6.62 28.40 6.17
C ARG A 89 6.91 27.07 6.82
N PHE A 90 6.11 26.04 6.50
CA PHE A 90 6.19 24.71 7.10
C PHE A 90 6.91 23.68 6.23
N ASP A 91 7.56 24.09 5.14
CA ASP A 91 8.23 23.22 4.15
C ASP A 91 7.33 22.06 3.71
N LEU A 92 6.06 22.38 3.41
CA LEU A 92 5.07 21.40 3.01
C LEU A 92 5.32 20.90 1.58
N ARG A 93 5.02 19.64 1.35
CA ARG A 93 5.25 18.95 0.07
C ARG A 93 4.01 18.21 -0.36
N ASN A 94 3.94 17.88 -1.66
CA ASN A 94 2.90 16.99 -2.17
C ASN A 94 2.83 15.72 -1.33
N GLY A 95 1.61 15.28 -1.02
CA GLY A 95 1.36 14.10 -0.21
C GLY A 95 1.37 14.32 1.31
N ASP A 96 1.74 15.51 1.81
CA ASP A 96 1.57 15.80 3.24
C ASP A 96 0.08 15.81 3.61
N LYS A 97 -0.28 15.12 4.68
CA LYS A 97 -1.60 15.26 5.30
C LYS A 97 -1.55 16.46 6.24
N VAL A 98 -2.25 17.51 5.87
CA VAL A 98 -2.31 18.75 6.65
C VAL A 98 -3.67 18.83 7.33
N SER A 99 -3.67 19.09 8.62
CA SER A 99 -4.88 19.28 9.43
C SER A 99 -4.86 20.66 10.06
N GLY A 100 -6.02 21.29 10.16
CA GLY A 100 -6.06 22.61 10.77
C GLY A 100 -7.42 23.30 10.77
N LYS A 101 -7.42 24.53 11.25
CA LYS A 101 -8.62 25.39 11.30
C LYS A 101 -8.92 25.95 9.92
N VAL A 102 -10.17 25.77 9.49
CA VAL A 102 -10.65 26.10 8.14
C VAL A 102 -11.85 27.01 8.24
N ARG A 103 -11.95 27.98 7.35
CA ARG A 103 -13.16 28.79 7.18
C ARG A 103 -13.97 28.36 5.96
N PRO A 104 -15.29 28.47 6.01
CA PRO A 104 -16.13 28.24 4.83
C PRO A 104 -15.83 29.26 3.71
N PRO A 105 -16.18 28.92 2.44
CA PRO A 105 -16.06 29.83 1.32
C PRO A 105 -16.89 31.12 1.56
N LYS A 106 -16.36 32.26 1.15
CA LYS A 106 -17.11 33.53 1.07
C LYS A 106 -17.96 33.55 -0.21
N GLU A 107 -18.85 34.54 -0.35
CA GLU A 107 -19.81 34.66 -1.46
C GLU A 107 -19.18 34.50 -2.87
N ASN A 108 -17.91 34.91 -3.05
CA ASN A 108 -17.19 34.81 -4.34
C ASN A 108 -16.09 33.75 -4.36
N GLU A 109 -16.01 32.90 -3.34
CA GLU A 109 -15.00 31.84 -3.24
C GLU A 109 -15.67 30.47 -3.47
N ARG A 110 -14.94 29.56 -4.11
CA ARG A 110 -15.45 28.21 -4.40
C ARG A 110 -15.01 27.20 -3.33
N TYR A 111 -13.87 27.43 -2.68
CA TYR A 111 -13.21 26.45 -1.82
C TYR A 111 -13.11 26.94 -0.38
N TYR A 112 -13.04 25.99 0.55
CA TYR A 112 -12.67 26.27 1.92
C TYR A 112 -11.29 26.92 1.98
N GLY A 113 -10.99 27.73 3.00
CA GLY A 113 -9.69 28.36 3.19
C GLY A 113 -9.02 27.91 4.47
N LEU A 114 -7.80 27.33 4.39
CA LEU A 114 -7.00 26.98 5.56
C LEU A 114 -6.50 28.25 6.25
N LEU A 115 -6.89 28.45 7.50
CA LEU A 115 -6.48 29.59 8.32
C LEU A 115 -5.21 29.29 9.11
N HIS A 116 -5.14 28.11 9.72
CA HIS A 116 -4.04 27.69 10.56
C HIS A 116 -3.69 26.23 10.30
N VAL A 117 -2.38 25.94 10.23
CA VAL A 117 -1.86 24.56 10.16
C VAL A 117 -1.62 24.09 11.58
N ASP A 118 -2.41 23.15 12.05
CA ASP A 118 -2.31 22.60 13.39
C ASP A 118 -1.47 21.32 13.42
N ALA A 119 -1.49 20.52 12.31
CA ALA A 119 -0.68 19.32 12.20
C ALA A 119 -0.23 19.05 10.77
N VAL A 120 0.93 18.40 10.63
CA VAL A 120 1.46 17.83 9.39
C VAL A 120 1.78 16.35 9.61
N ASN A 121 1.13 15.46 8.87
CA ASN A 121 1.22 14.01 9.04
C ASN A 121 0.90 13.52 10.47
N GLY A 122 0.18 14.36 11.22
CA GLY A 122 -0.23 14.15 12.60
C GLY A 122 0.86 14.42 13.63
N GLU A 123 1.86 15.21 13.27
CA GLU A 123 2.90 15.77 14.15
C GLU A 123 2.81 17.29 14.15
N ASP A 124 3.48 17.91 15.13
CA ASP A 124 3.61 19.36 15.17
C ASP A 124 4.26 19.87 13.87
N PRO A 125 3.75 20.92 13.24
CA PRO A 125 4.29 21.43 11.97
C PRO A 125 5.77 21.80 12.00
N GLU A 126 6.28 22.31 13.12
CA GLU A 126 7.71 22.67 13.24
C GLU A 126 8.58 21.40 13.36
N VAL A 127 8.12 20.36 14.04
CA VAL A 127 8.79 19.04 14.09
C VAL A 127 8.77 18.37 12.73
N ALA A 128 7.62 18.36 12.06
CA ALA A 128 7.47 17.77 10.74
C ALA A 128 8.38 18.41 9.67
N LYS A 129 8.75 19.67 9.84
CA LYS A 129 9.66 20.41 8.95
C LYS A 129 11.08 19.86 8.95
N GLU A 130 11.55 19.30 10.07
CA GLU A 130 12.91 18.78 10.23
C GLU A 130 13.14 17.42 9.56
N ARG A 131 12.11 16.81 8.99
CA ARG A 131 12.21 15.47 8.35
C ARG A 131 13.16 15.44 7.15
N VAL A 132 13.92 14.36 7.05
CA VAL A 132 14.80 14.11 5.91
C VAL A 132 13.96 13.75 4.68
N HIS A 133 14.30 14.30 3.51
CA HIS A 133 13.62 14.00 2.25
C HIS A 133 13.80 12.55 1.84
N PHE A 134 12.73 11.90 1.37
CA PHE A 134 12.76 10.51 0.90
C PHE A 134 13.91 10.19 -0.08
N PRO A 135 14.26 11.02 -1.10
CA PRO A 135 15.39 10.73 -1.98
C PRO A 135 16.77 10.74 -1.29
N ALA A 136 16.88 11.38 -0.12
CA ALA A 136 18.14 11.45 0.64
C ALA A 136 18.28 10.32 1.66
N LEU A 137 17.23 9.51 1.86
CA LEU A 137 17.25 8.35 2.76
C LEU A 137 18.02 7.19 2.14
N THR A 138 18.75 6.42 2.97
CA THR A 138 19.61 5.32 2.54
C THR A 138 18.79 4.04 2.26
N PRO A 139 18.73 3.54 1.00
CA PRO A 139 17.95 2.36 0.69
C PRO A 139 18.67 1.07 1.07
N LEU A 140 17.94 0.14 1.70
CA LEU A 140 18.38 -1.21 2.03
C LEU A 140 17.55 -2.27 1.30
N TYR A 141 18.07 -3.51 1.28
CA TYR A 141 17.26 -4.66 0.91
C TYR A 141 16.21 -4.94 1.99
N PRO A 142 15.04 -5.52 1.62
CA PRO A 142 14.09 -6.04 2.59
C PRO A 142 14.75 -7.10 3.48
N ASP A 143 14.78 -6.88 4.79
CA ASP A 143 15.37 -7.76 5.81
C ASP A 143 14.41 -8.05 6.97
N ARG A 144 13.30 -7.31 7.06
CA ARG A 144 12.21 -7.55 8.01
C ARG A 144 11.02 -8.14 7.26
N ARG A 145 10.61 -9.34 7.66
CA ARG A 145 9.51 -10.08 7.02
C ARG A 145 8.15 -9.47 7.34
N ILE A 146 7.30 -9.34 6.34
CA ILE A 146 5.86 -9.14 6.50
C ILE A 146 5.22 -10.52 6.57
N LYS A 147 4.79 -10.94 7.77
CA LYS A 147 4.09 -12.21 7.95
C LYS A 147 2.65 -12.07 7.45
N LEU A 148 2.27 -12.94 6.49
CA LEU A 148 0.94 -12.93 5.90
C LEU A 148 0.04 -14.07 6.41
N GLU A 149 0.61 -15.07 7.06
CA GLU A 149 -0.15 -16.15 7.68
C GLU A 149 -1.00 -15.61 8.84
N THR A 150 -2.29 -15.88 8.81
CA THR A 150 -3.27 -15.52 9.85
C THR A 150 -4.05 -16.75 10.30
N GLU A 151 -5.14 -17.09 9.61
CA GLU A 151 -6.01 -18.22 9.90
C GLU A 151 -5.60 -19.46 9.10
N THR A 152 -5.81 -20.64 9.67
CA THR A 152 -5.56 -21.95 9.03
C THR A 152 -6.17 -22.05 7.62
N LYS A 153 -7.36 -21.50 7.41
CA LYS A 153 -8.10 -21.57 6.16
C LYS A 153 -7.60 -20.63 5.07
N LYS A 154 -6.77 -19.63 5.40
CA LYS A 154 -6.21 -18.64 4.45
C LYS A 154 -5.00 -19.21 3.73
N ILE A 155 -5.26 -20.17 2.82
CA ILE A 155 -4.20 -20.94 2.15
C ILE A 155 -3.34 -20.06 1.22
N SER A 156 -3.90 -19.03 0.59
CA SER A 156 -3.16 -18.15 -0.33
C SER A 156 -2.01 -17.44 0.38
N THR A 157 -2.27 -16.83 1.52
CA THR A 157 -1.27 -16.10 2.32
C THR A 157 -0.25 -17.03 2.97
N ARG A 158 -0.65 -18.23 3.36
CA ARG A 158 0.24 -19.29 3.82
C ARG A 158 1.22 -19.73 2.72
N ILE A 159 0.76 -19.89 1.47
CA ILE A 159 1.63 -20.20 0.33
C ILE A 159 2.60 -19.06 0.06
N MET A 160 2.13 -17.82 0.09
CA MET A 160 3.00 -16.66 -0.10
C MET A 160 4.14 -16.65 0.91
N ASP A 161 3.83 -16.89 2.15
CA ASP A 161 4.81 -16.95 3.23
C ASP A 161 5.86 -18.06 3.03
N ILE A 162 5.48 -19.16 2.39
CA ILE A 162 6.39 -20.28 2.10
C ILE A 162 7.18 -20.04 0.81
N MET A 163 6.51 -19.62 -0.28
CA MET A 163 7.08 -19.66 -1.63
C MET A 163 7.56 -18.33 -2.16
N SER A 164 6.98 -17.23 -1.72
CA SER A 164 7.34 -15.86 -2.12
C SER A 164 7.18 -14.91 -0.95
N PRO A 165 8.04 -15.07 0.08
CA PRO A 165 7.96 -14.24 1.28
C PRO A 165 8.12 -12.77 0.93
N VAL A 166 7.36 -11.93 1.64
CA VAL A 166 7.37 -10.48 1.46
C VAL A 166 8.11 -9.84 2.62
N GLY A 167 8.96 -8.88 2.33
CA GLY A 167 9.62 -8.06 3.33
C GLY A 167 9.20 -6.59 3.27
N PHE A 168 9.38 -5.87 4.37
CA PHE A 168 9.24 -4.42 4.36
C PHE A 168 10.25 -3.78 3.40
N GLY A 169 9.75 -2.99 2.45
CA GLY A 169 10.55 -2.47 1.33
C GLY A 169 10.50 -3.30 0.04
N GLN A 170 9.66 -4.34 -0.03
CA GLN A 170 9.55 -5.22 -1.20
C GLN A 170 8.95 -4.50 -2.40
N ARG A 171 9.48 -4.82 -3.60
CA ARG A 171 8.88 -4.52 -4.90
C ARG A 171 8.33 -5.80 -5.49
N GLY A 172 7.06 -6.10 -5.19
CA GLY A 172 6.44 -7.36 -5.60
C GLY A 172 5.48 -7.18 -6.78
N LEU A 173 5.56 -8.10 -7.75
CA LEU A 173 4.59 -8.23 -8.82
C LEU A 173 3.67 -9.42 -8.55
N ILE A 174 2.36 -9.18 -8.60
CA ILE A 174 1.34 -10.22 -8.62
C ILE A 174 0.89 -10.38 -10.07
N VAL A 175 1.43 -11.39 -10.73
CA VAL A 175 1.21 -11.66 -12.15
C VAL A 175 -0.09 -12.45 -12.31
N ALA A 176 -1.10 -11.85 -12.89
CA ALA A 176 -2.45 -12.40 -12.88
C ALA A 176 -3.06 -12.47 -14.29
N PRO A 177 -3.38 -13.67 -14.80
CA PRO A 177 -4.30 -13.80 -15.93
C PRO A 177 -5.73 -13.45 -15.49
N PRO A 178 -6.62 -13.11 -16.44
CA PRO A 178 -8.02 -12.85 -16.14
C PRO A 178 -8.70 -14.02 -15.41
N LYS A 179 -9.54 -13.70 -14.40
CA LYS A 179 -10.35 -14.67 -13.63
C LYS A 179 -9.55 -15.67 -12.77
N ALA A 180 -8.28 -15.40 -12.48
CA ALA A 180 -7.45 -16.27 -11.64
C ALA A 180 -7.54 -16.02 -10.12
N GLY A 181 -8.40 -15.10 -9.67
CA GLY A 181 -8.61 -14.82 -8.25
C GLY A 181 -7.78 -13.65 -7.70
N LYS A 182 -7.32 -12.74 -8.57
CA LYS A 182 -6.52 -11.54 -8.23
C LYS A 182 -7.12 -10.73 -7.08
N THR A 183 -8.36 -10.28 -7.20
CA THR A 183 -9.04 -9.41 -6.22
C THR A 183 -9.18 -10.09 -4.85
N MET A 184 -9.48 -11.39 -4.84
CA MET A 184 -9.59 -12.17 -3.60
C MET A 184 -8.24 -12.25 -2.89
N LEU A 185 -7.16 -12.49 -3.64
CA LEU A 185 -5.81 -12.52 -3.09
C LEU A 185 -5.40 -11.17 -2.48
N LEU A 186 -5.69 -10.04 -3.16
CA LEU A 186 -5.42 -8.72 -2.62
C LEU A 186 -6.15 -8.45 -1.30
N LYS A 187 -7.42 -8.86 -1.18
CA LYS A 187 -8.18 -8.77 0.07
C LYS A 187 -7.57 -9.60 1.19
N GLU A 188 -7.12 -10.83 0.88
CA GLU A 188 -6.46 -11.69 1.86
C GLU A 188 -5.12 -11.11 2.33
N ILE A 189 -4.33 -10.53 1.43
CA ILE A 189 -3.09 -9.82 1.77
C ILE A 189 -3.39 -8.60 2.64
N ALA A 190 -4.38 -7.77 2.26
CA ALA A 190 -4.78 -6.59 3.02
C ALA A 190 -5.21 -6.96 4.45
N HIS A 191 -6.06 -7.97 4.58
CA HIS A 191 -6.49 -8.49 5.89
C HIS A 191 -5.29 -8.96 6.73
N SER A 192 -4.39 -9.75 6.13
CA SER A 192 -3.20 -10.28 6.82
C SER A 192 -2.28 -9.16 7.33
N ILE A 193 -2.05 -8.14 6.53
CA ILE A 193 -1.23 -6.99 6.93
C ILE A 193 -1.91 -6.23 8.08
N SER A 194 -3.22 -5.96 7.98
CA SER A 194 -3.95 -5.25 9.03
C SER A 194 -3.96 -6.01 10.36
N VAL A 195 -4.01 -7.34 10.34
CA VAL A 195 -4.01 -8.18 11.55
C VAL A 195 -2.61 -8.32 12.15
N ASN A 196 -1.61 -8.65 11.32
CA ASN A 196 -0.27 -9.00 11.80
C ASN A 196 0.64 -7.77 11.97
N HIS A 197 0.35 -6.66 11.28
CA HIS A 197 1.16 -5.44 11.25
C HIS A 197 0.29 -4.19 11.39
N PRO A 198 -0.44 -4.01 12.52
CA PRO A 198 -1.39 -2.91 12.70
C PRO A 198 -0.73 -1.52 12.70
N ASP A 199 0.57 -1.44 12.98
CA ASP A 199 1.34 -0.18 12.94
C ASP A 199 1.74 0.22 11.51
N ALA A 200 1.71 -0.70 10.55
CA ALA A 200 2.01 -0.40 9.16
C ALA A 200 0.84 0.32 8.50
N LYS A 201 1.12 1.42 7.80
CA LYS A 201 0.09 2.11 7.03
C LYS A 201 -0.17 1.38 5.72
N LEU A 202 -1.38 0.86 5.58
CA LEU A 202 -1.82 0.19 4.36
C LEU A 202 -2.62 1.16 3.48
N ILE A 203 -2.23 1.25 2.20
CA ILE A 203 -2.93 1.99 1.14
C ILE A 203 -3.27 1.00 0.03
N ILE A 204 -4.52 0.95 -0.37
CA ILE A 204 -4.97 0.18 -1.53
C ILE A 204 -5.27 1.17 -2.65
N LEU A 205 -4.55 1.05 -3.75
CA LEU A 205 -4.68 1.91 -4.92
C LEU A 205 -5.31 1.13 -6.09
N LEU A 206 -6.51 1.54 -6.47
CA LEU A 206 -7.28 0.93 -7.56
C LEU A 206 -7.31 1.87 -8.76
N VAL A 207 -6.71 1.46 -9.86
CA VAL A 207 -6.55 2.27 -11.07
C VAL A 207 -7.31 1.65 -12.24
N ASP A 208 -8.26 2.37 -12.80
CA ASP A 208 -9.09 1.94 -13.93
C ASP A 208 -9.84 0.63 -13.61
N GLU A 209 -10.24 0.44 -12.34
CA GLU A 209 -11.05 -0.70 -11.90
C GLU A 209 -12.55 -0.36 -11.89
N ARG A 210 -13.39 -1.38 -11.74
CA ARG A 210 -14.84 -1.23 -11.76
C ARG A 210 -15.35 -0.67 -10.42
N PRO A 211 -16.35 0.23 -10.43
CA PRO A 211 -16.93 0.79 -9.20
C PRO A 211 -17.42 -0.28 -8.20
N GLU A 212 -18.00 -1.39 -8.69
CA GLU A 212 -18.44 -2.49 -7.85
C GLU A 212 -17.28 -3.22 -7.17
N GLU A 213 -16.10 -3.33 -7.82
CA GLU A 213 -14.90 -3.92 -7.22
C GLU A 213 -14.28 -3.00 -6.18
N VAL A 214 -14.33 -1.68 -6.40
CA VAL A 214 -13.92 -0.67 -5.41
C VAL A 214 -14.77 -0.80 -4.14
N THR A 215 -16.08 -0.76 -4.27
CA THR A 215 -17.02 -0.89 -3.14
C THR A 215 -16.83 -2.22 -2.38
N ASP A 216 -16.58 -3.31 -3.10
CA ASP A 216 -16.35 -4.62 -2.51
C ASP A 216 -15.05 -4.66 -1.69
N ILE A 217 -14.00 -3.99 -2.14
CA ILE A 217 -12.74 -3.86 -1.38
C ILE A 217 -12.95 -2.95 -0.17
N GLU A 218 -13.55 -1.77 -0.33
CA GLU A 218 -13.83 -0.84 0.79
C GLU A 218 -14.60 -1.50 1.93
N ARG A 219 -15.59 -2.33 1.61
CA ARG A 219 -16.40 -3.06 2.61
C ARG A 219 -15.68 -4.23 3.26
N SER A 220 -14.60 -4.72 2.65
CA SER A 220 -13.88 -5.92 3.11
C SER A 220 -12.63 -5.62 3.93
N VAL A 221 -12.16 -4.37 3.95
CA VAL A 221 -10.95 -3.97 4.67
C VAL A 221 -11.29 -3.41 6.06
N HIS A 222 -10.30 -3.42 6.95
CA HIS A 222 -10.42 -2.88 8.29
C HIS A 222 -10.40 -1.34 8.31
N ASP A 223 -10.99 -0.76 9.33
CA ASP A 223 -10.87 0.68 9.61
C ASP A 223 -9.39 1.08 9.69
N GLY A 224 -9.04 2.23 9.07
CA GLY A 224 -7.66 2.74 9.04
C GLY A 224 -6.85 2.36 7.79
N VAL A 225 -7.39 1.50 6.90
CA VAL A 225 -6.85 1.28 5.56
C VAL A 225 -7.31 2.41 4.64
N ASP A 226 -6.39 3.06 3.93
CA ASP A 226 -6.75 4.04 2.91
C ASP A 226 -7.06 3.31 1.59
N VAL A 227 -8.31 3.29 1.17
CA VAL A 227 -8.69 2.83 -0.17
C VAL A 227 -8.81 4.05 -1.06
N VAL A 228 -7.99 4.10 -2.09
CA VAL A 228 -7.92 5.21 -3.06
C VAL A 228 -8.17 4.64 -4.44
N SER A 229 -9.10 5.22 -5.16
CA SER A 229 -9.53 4.68 -6.44
C SER A 229 -9.66 5.76 -7.52
N SER A 230 -9.44 5.37 -8.75
CA SER A 230 -9.84 6.08 -9.94
C SER A 230 -10.44 5.05 -10.90
N THR A 231 -11.76 5.08 -11.04
CA THR A 231 -12.55 4.05 -11.73
C THR A 231 -12.52 4.23 -13.25
N PHE A 232 -12.90 3.19 -14.00
CA PHE A 232 -12.77 3.16 -15.47
C PHE A 232 -13.60 4.25 -16.22
N ASP A 233 -14.56 4.86 -15.56
CA ASP A 233 -15.38 5.97 -16.08
C ASP A 233 -14.67 7.33 -15.96
N GLU A 234 -13.52 7.40 -15.28
CA GLU A 234 -12.72 8.61 -15.19
C GLU A 234 -11.74 8.73 -16.36
N VAL A 235 -11.25 9.95 -16.59
CA VAL A 235 -10.24 10.24 -17.63
C VAL A 235 -8.85 9.74 -17.20
N PRO A 236 -7.98 9.34 -18.15
CA PRO A 236 -6.64 8.79 -17.83
C PRO A 236 -5.77 9.74 -17.00
N GLU A 237 -5.93 11.04 -17.13
CA GLU A 237 -5.21 12.04 -16.33
C GLU A 237 -5.52 11.93 -14.84
N ASN A 238 -6.74 11.53 -14.46
CA ASN A 238 -7.13 11.32 -13.08
C ASN A 238 -6.44 10.07 -12.51
N HIS A 239 -6.36 8.98 -13.28
CA HIS A 239 -5.61 7.78 -12.89
C HIS A 239 -4.16 8.13 -12.54
N ILE A 240 -3.53 8.96 -13.35
CA ILE A 240 -2.16 9.42 -13.14
C ILE A 240 -2.04 10.28 -11.89
N LYS A 241 -2.87 11.32 -11.76
CA LYS A 241 -2.83 12.26 -10.62
C LYS A 241 -3.02 11.56 -9.28
N VAL A 242 -4.04 10.72 -9.18
CA VAL A 242 -4.32 9.95 -7.95
C VAL A 242 -3.15 9.05 -7.61
N SER A 243 -2.59 8.34 -8.59
CA SER A 243 -1.44 7.45 -8.36
C SER A 243 -0.19 8.23 -7.92
N GLU A 244 0.11 9.36 -8.56
CA GLU A 244 1.23 10.21 -8.17
C GLU A 244 1.06 10.74 -6.74
N LEU A 245 -0.13 11.20 -6.37
CA LEU A 245 -0.39 11.73 -5.04
C LEU A 245 -0.34 10.62 -3.95
N VAL A 246 -0.78 9.40 -4.27
CA VAL A 246 -0.60 8.23 -3.38
C VAL A 246 0.88 7.93 -3.14
N LEU A 247 1.70 7.95 -4.19
CA LEU A 247 3.14 7.75 -4.04
C LEU A 247 3.78 8.84 -3.16
N GLU A 248 3.45 10.11 -3.44
CA GLU A 248 3.95 11.23 -2.63
C GLU A 248 3.50 11.10 -1.16
N ARG A 249 2.24 10.70 -0.92
CA ARG A 249 1.73 10.41 0.43
C ARG A 249 2.53 9.32 1.12
N ALA A 250 2.80 8.23 0.43
CA ALA A 250 3.59 7.11 0.97
C ALA A 250 5.01 7.56 1.33
N MET A 251 5.66 8.32 0.45
CA MET A 251 6.99 8.88 0.73
C MET A 251 7.00 9.80 1.95
N ARG A 252 5.97 10.66 2.12
CA ARG A 252 5.86 11.51 3.33
C ARG A 252 5.76 10.69 4.60
N LEU A 253 5.01 9.59 4.59
CA LEU A 253 4.90 8.70 5.75
C LEU A 253 6.23 8.01 6.08
N VAL A 254 6.98 7.59 5.07
CA VAL A 254 8.32 6.99 5.27
C VAL A 254 9.31 8.00 5.84
N GLU A 255 9.26 9.27 5.42
CA GLU A 255 10.06 10.36 6.02
C GLU A 255 9.81 10.51 7.53
N HIS A 256 8.61 10.13 8.00
CA HIS A 256 8.25 10.01 9.42
C HIS A 256 8.53 8.62 10.01
N LYS A 257 9.44 7.84 9.40
CA LYS A 257 9.88 6.51 9.86
C LYS A 257 8.78 5.47 9.98
N ARG A 258 7.70 5.62 9.20
CA ARG A 258 6.60 4.65 9.18
C ARG A 258 6.81 3.60 8.11
N ASP A 259 6.38 2.39 8.43
CA ASP A 259 6.24 1.33 7.43
C ASP A 259 4.97 1.54 6.64
N VAL A 260 5.10 1.59 5.31
CA VAL A 260 3.97 1.81 4.39
C VAL A 260 3.90 0.67 3.39
N VAL A 261 2.70 0.14 3.21
CA VAL A 261 2.44 -0.87 2.18
C VAL A 261 1.40 -0.34 1.20
N ILE A 262 1.72 -0.35 -0.09
CA ILE A 262 0.79 -0.06 -1.17
C ILE A 262 0.42 -1.38 -1.86
N LEU A 263 -0.86 -1.74 -1.84
CA LEU A 263 -1.43 -2.77 -2.71
C LEU A 263 -2.04 -2.09 -3.92
N MET A 264 -1.50 -2.34 -5.11
CA MET A 264 -1.92 -1.64 -6.32
C MET A 264 -2.59 -2.59 -7.31
N ASP A 265 -3.77 -2.24 -7.78
CA ASP A 265 -4.51 -2.90 -8.84
C ASP A 265 -4.91 -1.88 -9.91
N SER A 266 -4.24 -1.78 -11.07
CA SER A 266 -3.07 -2.49 -11.52
C SER A 266 -2.02 -1.55 -12.13
N ILE A 267 -0.76 -1.98 -12.08
CA ILE A 267 0.34 -1.24 -12.73
C ILE A 267 0.21 -1.27 -14.27
N THR A 268 -0.40 -2.32 -14.81
CA THR A 268 -0.68 -2.43 -16.26
C THR A 268 -1.60 -1.29 -16.71
N ARG A 269 -2.67 -1.02 -15.95
CA ARG A 269 -3.62 0.04 -16.27
C ARG A 269 -3.02 1.42 -16.08
N LEU A 270 -2.18 1.61 -15.06
CA LEU A 270 -1.44 2.85 -14.88
C LEU A 270 -0.50 3.12 -16.07
N ALA A 271 0.25 2.10 -16.53
CA ALA A 271 1.12 2.24 -17.70
C ALA A 271 0.32 2.57 -18.98
N ARG A 272 -0.86 1.99 -19.15
CA ARG A 272 -1.78 2.33 -20.25
C ARG A 272 -2.26 3.77 -20.17
N ALA A 273 -2.63 4.27 -18.98
CA ALA A 273 -3.04 5.65 -18.79
C ALA A 273 -1.91 6.62 -19.16
N TYR A 274 -0.68 6.34 -18.74
CA TYR A 274 0.47 7.14 -19.16
C TYR A 274 0.68 7.11 -20.67
N ASN A 275 0.51 5.97 -21.33
CA ASN A 275 0.64 5.87 -22.79
C ASN A 275 -0.37 6.72 -23.56
N LEU A 276 -1.54 6.95 -22.97
CA LEU A 276 -2.57 7.81 -23.57
C LEU A 276 -2.32 9.31 -23.37
N VAL A 277 -1.69 9.69 -22.25
CA VAL A 277 -1.59 11.09 -21.83
C VAL A 277 -0.26 11.74 -22.22
N ILE A 278 0.84 10.97 -22.29
CA ILE A 278 2.15 11.53 -22.62
C ILE A 278 2.22 11.97 -24.08
N PRO A 279 2.96 13.05 -24.37
CA PRO A 279 3.27 13.42 -25.76
C PRO A 279 4.07 12.29 -26.45
N PRO A 280 3.74 11.92 -27.70
CA PRO A 280 4.44 10.86 -28.41
C PRO A 280 5.93 11.16 -28.57
N SER A 281 6.80 10.19 -28.21
CA SER A 281 8.25 10.32 -28.40
C SER A 281 8.70 10.09 -29.86
N GLY A 282 7.80 9.65 -30.73
CA GLY A 282 8.10 9.21 -32.09
C GLY A 282 8.65 7.79 -32.20
N ARG A 283 8.73 7.06 -31.07
CA ARG A 283 9.14 5.66 -31.01
C ARG A 283 7.99 4.82 -30.47
N THR A 284 7.80 3.65 -31.04
CA THR A 284 6.75 2.73 -30.61
C THR A 284 7.32 1.33 -30.44
N LEU A 285 7.11 0.75 -29.27
CA LEU A 285 7.44 -0.66 -29.00
C LEU A 285 6.34 -1.58 -29.52
N SER A 286 6.58 -2.88 -29.50
CA SER A 286 5.56 -3.89 -29.79
C SER A 286 4.31 -3.66 -28.92
N GLY A 287 3.13 -3.84 -29.52
CA GLY A 287 1.87 -3.60 -28.83
C GLY A 287 1.40 -2.14 -28.79
N GLY A 288 2.10 -1.20 -29.46
CA GLY A 288 1.63 0.20 -29.59
C GLY A 288 1.94 1.07 -28.38
N ILE A 289 2.88 0.70 -27.53
CA ILE A 289 3.28 1.48 -26.36
C ILE A 289 4.51 2.36 -26.66
N ASP A 290 4.46 3.61 -26.21
CA ASP A 290 5.60 4.52 -26.27
C ASP A 290 6.57 4.20 -25.11
N PRO A 291 7.90 4.06 -25.37
CA PRO A 291 8.88 3.83 -24.30
C PRO A 291 8.84 4.87 -23.17
N ALA A 292 8.50 6.11 -23.47
CA ALA A 292 8.39 7.19 -22.49
C ALA A 292 7.27 6.94 -21.47
N ALA A 293 6.24 6.16 -21.83
CA ALA A 293 5.13 5.81 -20.94
C ALA A 293 5.57 5.00 -19.70
N PHE A 294 6.71 4.32 -19.77
CA PHE A 294 7.21 3.52 -18.67
C PHE A 294 7.97 4.32 -17.60
N HIS A 295 8.47 5.50 -17.91
CA HIS A 295 9.37 6.22 -17.02
C HIS A 295 8.75 6.50 -15.64
N ARG A 296 7.55 7.09 -15.62
CA ARG A 296 6.88 7.43 -14.37
C ARG A 296 6.31 6.22 -13.60
N PRO A 297 5.65 5.24 -14.24
CA PRO A 297 5.25 4.00 -13.57
C PRO A 297 6.44 3.20 -13.02
N LYS A 298 7.59 3.16 -13.71
CA LYS A 298 8.81 2.55 -13.17
C LYS A 298 9.35 3.30 -11.96
N ARG A 299 9.29 4.65 -11.97
CA ARG A 299 9.64 5.47 -10.81
C ARG A 299 8.70 5.17 -9.63
N PHE A 300 7.40 5.04 -9.88
CA PHE A 300 6.42 4.65 -8.87
C PHE A 300 6.81 3.31 -8.23
N PHE A 301 6.91 2.27 -9.03
CA PHE A 301 7.22 0.92 -8.53
C PHE A 301 8.64 0.82 -7.95
N GLY A 302 9.59 1.51 -8.54
CA GLY A 302 10.99 1.57 -8.09
C GLY A 302 11.21 2.37 -6.80
N ALA A 303 10.22 3.12 -6.33
CA ALA A 303 10.29 3.84 -5.07
C ALA A 303 10.28 2.89 -3.85
N ALA A 304 9.74 1.67 -3.99
CA ALA A 304 9.70 0.69 -2.91
C ALA A 304 11.11 0.32 -2.45
N ARG A 305 11.36 0.48 -1.15
CA ARG A 305 12.66 0.20 -0.49
C ARG A 305 12.50 0.14 1.02
N ASN A 306 13.36 -0.61 1.67
CA ASN A 306 13.61 -0.49 3.10
C ASN A 306 14.60 0.65 3.35
N ILE A 307 14.56 1.30 4.50
CA ILE A 307 15.33 2.51 4.82
C ILE A 307 16.15 2.28 6.08
N GLU A 308 17.45 2.66 6.03
CA GLU A 308 18.39 2.51 7.16
C GLU A 308 17.99 3.36 8.35
N GLU A 309 17.53 4.59 8.10
CA GLU A 309 17.10 5.55 9.12
C GLU A 309 15.76 5.18 9.79
N GLY A 310 15.10 4.15 9.30
CA GLY A 310 13.81 3.64 9.77
C GLY A 310 12.65 3.92 8.81
N GLY A 311 11.61 3.10 8.91
CA GLY A 311 10.50 3.08 7.97
C GLY A 311 10.80 2.31 6.69
N SER A 312 9.78 2.06 5.91
CA SER A 312 9.89 1.37 4.63
C SER A 312 8.74 1.69 3.70
N LEU A 313 8.95 1.57 2.40
CA LEU A 313 7.91 1.57 1.38
C LEU A 313 7.87 0.22 0.67
N THR A 314 6.81 -0.53 0.87
CA THR A 314 6.52 -1.80 0.18
C THR A 314 5.46 -1.56 -0.88
N ILE A 315 5.66 -2.06 -2.10
CA ILE A 315 4.67 -1.99 -3.18
C ILE A 315 4.44 -3.40 -3.72
N LEU A 316 3.21 -3.88 -3.59
CA LEU A 316 2.74 -5.11 -4.22
C LEU A 316 1.75 -4.70 -5.32
N ALA A 317 2.17 -4.77 -6.57
CA ALA A 317 1.39 -4.34 -7.70
C ALA A 317 0.92 -5.53 -8.55
N THR A 318 -0.35 -5.55 -8.94
CA THR A 318 -0.83 -6.53 -9.91
C THR A 318 -0.41 -6.13 -11.31
N THR A 319 -0.04 -7.12 -12.11
CA THR A 319 0.18 -6.98 -13.55
C THR A 319 -0.66 -7.99 -14.30
N LEU A 320 -1.28 -7.54 -15.38
CA LEU A 320 -2.17 -8.36 -16.20
C LEU A 320 -1.37 -9.07 -17.29
N VAL A 321 -1.60 -10.36 -17.44
CA VAL A 321 -1.01 -11.20 -18.51
C VAL A 321 -2.10 -12.05 -19.16
N GLU A 322 -1.80 -12.63 -20.32
CA GLU A 322 -2.75 -13.50 -21.06
C GLU A 322 -4.11 -12.83 -21.35
N THR A 323 -4.12 -11.52 -21.53
CA THR A 323 -5.31 -10.74 -21.86
C THR A 323 -5.63 -10.75 -23.36
N GLY A 324 -4.74 -11.30 -24.18
CA GLY A 324 -4.77 -11.17 -25.63
C GLY A 324 -4.21 -9.85 -26.16
N SER A 325 -3.75 -8.96 -25.28
CA SER A 325 -3.12 -7.67 -25.64
C SER A 325 -1.61 -7.77 -25.59
N ARG A 326 -0.94 -7.58 -26.74
CA ARG A 326 0.52 -7.49 -26.79
C ARG A 326 1.11 -6.36 -25.96
N MET A 327 0.32 -5.30 -25.75
CA MET A 327 0.73 -4.18 -24.89
C MET A 327 0.94 -4.66 -23.44
N ASP A 328 0.06 -5.49 -22.93
CA ASP A 328 0.15 -6.00 -21.55
C ASP A 328 1.37 -6.90 -21.35
N ASP A 329 1.70 -7.71 -22.35
CA ASP A 329 2.89 -8.56 -22.32
C ASP A 329 4.16 -7.70 -22.27
N VAL A 330 4.23 -6.64 -23.06
CA VAL A 330 5.37 -5.69 -23.04
C VAL A 330 5.45 -4.98 -21.69
N ILE A 331 4.31 -4.53 -21.14
CA ILE A 331 4.25 -3.89 -19.82
C ILE A 331 4.78 -4.86 -18.75
N TYR A 332 4.31 -6.10 -18.73
CA TYR A 332 4.80 -7.09 -17.77
C TYR A 332 6.32 -7.29 -17.87
N GLU A 333 6.88 -7.52 -19.05
CA GLU A 333 8.33 -7.73 -19.24
C GLU A 333 9.15 -6.51 -18.78
N GLU A 334 8.65 -5.28 -18.98
CA GLU A 334 9.30 -4.04 -18.54
C GLU A 334 9.34 -3.88 -17.01
N PHE A 335 8.32 -4.37 -16.29
CA PHE A 335 8.28 -4.31 -14.82
C PHE A 335 8.94 -5.48 -14.13
N LYS A 336 8.97 -6.67 -14.76
CA LYS A 336 9.63 -7.87 -14.24
C LYS A 336 11.09 -7.64 -13.87
N GLY A 337 11.83 -6.86 -14.70
CA GLY A 337 13.21 -6.49 -14.40
C GLY A 337 13.37 -5.54 -13.20
N THR A 338 12.32 -4.80 -12.83
CA THR A 338 12.34 -3.82 -11.72
C THR A 338 11.96 -4.46 -10.38
N GLY A 339 11.11 -5.50 -10.42
CA GLY A 339 10.66 -6.24 -9.25
C GLY A 339 11.75 -7.10 -8.60
N ASN A 340 11.59 -7.38 -7.31
CA ASN A 340 12.42 -8.33 -6.57
C ASN A 340 11.60 -9.45 -5.89
N MET A 341 10.31 -9.55 -6.22
CA MET A 341 9.41 -10.63 -5.83
C MET A 341 8.34 -10.80 -6.92
N GLU A 342 8.03 -12.02 -7.29
CA GLU A 342 6.94 -12.35 -8.20
C GLU A 342 6.05 -13.43 -7.60
N LEU A 343 4.75 -13.20 -7.65
CA LEU A 343 3.72 -14.20 -7.38
C LEU A 343 2.89 -14.40 -8.63
N HIS A 344 2.94 -15.59 -9.20
CA HIS A 344 2.22 -15.93 -10.42
C HIS A 344 0.91 -16.63 -10.11
N LEU A 345 -0.20 -16.08 -10.57
CA LEU A 345 -1.46 -16.82 -10.68
C LEU A 345 -1.50 -17.60 -11.99
N ASP A 346 -2.16 -18.74 -11.99
CA ASP A 346 -2.17 -19.70 -13.09
C ASP A 346 -3.60 -19.92 -13.60
N ARG A 347 -3.78 -19.69 -14.92
CA ARG A 347 -5.07 -19.83 -15.57
C ARG A 347 -5.55 -21.28 -15.61
N ALA A 348 -4.64 -22.23 -15.86
CA ALA A 348 -5.01 -23.64 -15.96
C ALA A 348 -5.49 -24.21 -14.62
N LEU A 349 -4.88 -23.76 -13.49
CA LEU A 349 -5.36 -24.09 -12.15
C LEU A 349 -6.75 -23.51 -11.90
N ALA A 350 -6.97 -22.24 -12.26
CA ALA A 350 -8.26 -21.56 -12.08
C ALA A 350 -9.38 -22.22 -12.91
N GLU A 351 -9.12 -22.59 -14.16
CA GLU A 351 -10.06 -23.31 -15.02
C GLU A 351 -10.44 -24.69 -14.46
N ARG A 352 -9.49 -25.37 -13.81
CA ARG A 352 -9.73 -26.63 -13.08
C ARG A 352 -10.34 -26.43 -11.69
N ARG A 353 -10.65 -25.20 -11.29
CA ARG A 353 -11.19 -24.87 -9.95
C ARG A 353 -10.25 -25.25 -8.78
N ILE A 354 -8.95 -25.27 -9.03
CA ILE A 354 -7.92 -25.47 -8.01
C ILE A 354 -7.55 -24.10 -7.45
N PHE A 355 -7.99 -23.80 -6.22
CA PHE A 355 -7.75 -22.52 -5.55
C PHE A 355 -7.02 -22.71 -4.22
N PRO A 356 -6.12 -21.74 -3.87
CA PRO A 356 -5.68 -20.62 -4.68
C PRO A 356 -4.92 -21.06 -5.93
N ALA A 357 -5.18 -20.36 -7.05
CA ALA A 357 -4.59 -20.69 -8.34
C ALA A 357 -3.16 -20.11 -8.45
N ILE A 358 -2.29 -20.43 -7.51
CA ILE A 358 -0.90 -19.93 -7.45
C ILE A 358 0.04 -20.93 -8.13
N ASN A 359 0.81 -20.46 -9.11
CA ASN A 359 1.89 -21.22 -9.70
C ASN A 359 3.11 -21.15 -8.78
N ILE A 360 3.33 -22.21 -8.02
CA ILE A 360 4.35 -22.30 -6.99
C ILE A 360 5.76 -22.28 -7.58
N LEU A 361 5.96 -22.86 -8.79
CA LEU A 361 7.27 -22.92 -9.45
C LEU A 361 7.74 -21.55 -9.94
N ARG A 362 6.82 -20.77 -10.51
CA ARG A 362 7.12 -19.46 -11.09
C ARG A 362 7.20 -18.35 -10.04
N SER A 363 6.65 -18.60 -8.86
CA SER A 363 6.62 -17.61 -7.75
C SER A 363 7.91 -17.67 -6.93
N GLY A 364 8.40 -16.49 -6.49
CA GLY A 364 9.61 -16.43 -5.66
C GLY A 364 10.02 -15.01 -5.29
N THR A 365 10.93 -14.91 -4.34
CA THR A 365 11.48 -13.65 -3.85
C THR A 365 13.01 -13.67 -4.00
N ARG A 366 13.58 -12.58 -4.51
CA ARG A 366 15.04 -12.43 -4.55
C ARG A 366 15.56 -12.14 -3.14
N LYS A 367 16.69 -12.74 -2.79
CA LYS A 367 17.31 -12.64 -1.45
C LYS A 367 16.37 -13.06 -0.32
N GLU A 368 15.60 -14.12 -0.56
CA GLU A 368 14.69 -14.71 0.41
C GLU A 368 15.40 -15.15 1.71
N GLU A 369 16.73 -15.41 1.64
CA GLU A 369 17.58 -15.72 2.77
C GLU A 369 17.68 -14.60 3.82
N LEU A 370 17.32 -13.35 3.47
CA LEU A 370 17.25 -12.24 4.42
C LEU A 370 15.93 -12.22 5.21
N LEU A 371 14.90 -12.92 4.70
CA LEU A 371 13.53 -12.86 5.22
C LEU A 371 13.11 -14.10 6.00
N ILE A 372 13.78 -15.23 5.77
CA ILE A 372 13.46 -16.53 6.35
C ILE A 372 14.68 -17.16 7.03
N SER A 373 14.42 -17.96 8.08
CA SER A 373 15.47 -18.69 8.76
C SER A 373 16.11 -19.72 7.82
N LYS A 374 17.40 -20.03 8.03
CA LYS A 374 18.13 -21.03 7.25
C LYS A 374 17.42 -22.38 7.21
N GLU A 375 16.84 -22.80 8.34
CA GLU A 375 16.11 -24.07 8.44
C GLU A 375 14.89 -24.10 7.49
N HIS A 376 14.05 -23.04 7.51
CA HIS A 376 12.89 -22.97 6.62
C HIS A 376 13.31 -22.80 5.15
N LEU A 377 14.41 -22.10 4.89
CA LEU A 377 14.96 -21.94 3.55
C LEU A 377 15.38 -23.30 2.95
N ASP A 378 16.11 -24.11 3.72
CA ASP A 378 16.54 -25.44 3.29
C ASP A 378 15.33 -26.36 2.98
N LYS A 379 14.28 -26.30 3.80
CA LYS A 379 13.01 -27.03 3.59
C LYS A 379 12.29 -26.56 2.34
N MET A 380 12.18 -25.26 2.13
CA MET A 380 11.56 -24.68 0.95
C MET A 380 12.31 -25.07 -0.33
N TRP A 381 13.65 -25.04 -0.31
CA TRP A 381 14.47 -25.48 -1.45
C TRP A 381 14.32 -26.99 -1.72
N ALA A 382 14.21 -27.80 -0.67
CA ALA A 382 13.93 -29.22 -0.82
C ALA A 382 12.57 -29.48 -1.50
N ILE A 383 11.53 -28.72 -1.12
CA ILE A 383 10.23 -28.75 -1.77
C ILE A 383 10.38 -28.35 -3.24
N ARG A 384 11.03 -27.22 -3.55
CA ARG A 384 11.23 -26.74 -4.92
C ARG A 384 11.95 -27.75 -5.82
N LYS A 385 12.96 -28.47 -5.32
CA LYS A 385 13.66 -29.52 -6.05
C LYS A 385 12.79 -30.72 -6.45
N THR A 386 11.70 -30.97 -5.75
CA THR A 386 10.76 -32.07 -6.02
C THR A 386 9.59 -31.62 -6.89
N MET A 387 9.48 -30.34 -7.19
CA MET A 387 8.39 -29.77 -7.98
C MET A 387 8.50 -30.09 -9.46
N ASN A 388 7.38 -30.26 -10.10
CA ASN A 388 7.22 -30.21 -11.54
C ASN A 388 6.05 -29.29 -11.89
N ASP A 389 6.04 -28.80 -13.12
CA ASP A 389 5.02 -27.88 -13.61
C ASP A 389 3.72 -28.64 -13.99
N SER A 390 3.19 -29.44 -13.06
CA SER A 390 1.93 -30.14 -13.26
C SER A 390 0.88 -29.65 -12.27
N PRO A 391 -0.36 -29.46 -12.70
CA PRO A 391 -1.48 -29.15 -11.82
C PRO A 391 -1.66 -30.16 -10.69
N ASP A 392 -1.34 -31.40 -10.92
CA ASP A 392 -1.45 -32.48 -9.93
C ASP A 392 -0.43 -32.34 -8.79
N PHE A 393 0.74 -31.75 -9.07
CA PHE A 393 1.69 -31.43 -8.02
C PHE A 393 1.13 -30.32 -7.12
N THR A 394 0.64 -29.23 -7.72
CA THR A 394 0.05 -28.12 -6.96
C THR A 394 -1.14 -28.60 -6.12
N GLU A 395 -2.01 -29.45 -6.67
CA GLU A 395 -3.15 -30.00 -5.93
C GLU A 395 -2.70 -30.85 -4.73
N ARG A 396 -1.67 -31.70 -4.89
CA ARG A 396 -1.11 -32.48 -3.77
C ARG A 396 -0.48 -31.58 -2.72
N PHE A 397 0.26 -30.56 -3.12
CA PHE A 397 0.83 -29.58 -2.21
C PHE A 397 -0.25 -28.85 -1.40
N LEU A 398 -1.29 -28.35 -2.08
CA LEU A 398 -2.44 -27.70 -1.43
C LEU A 398 -3.15 -28.63 -0.45
N ARG A 399 -3.34 -29.90 -0.81
CA ARG A 399 -3.96 -30.90 0.06
C ARG A 399 -3.16 -31.11 1.34
N ARG A 400 -1.83 -31.18 1.25
CA ARG A 400 -0.94 -31.31 2.42
C ARG A 400 -0.96 -30.05 3.28
N LEU A 401 -0.91 -28.87 2.67
CA LEU A 401 -0.97 -27.60 3.39
C LEU A 401 -2.30 -27.45 4.16
N LYS A 402 -3.41 -27.94 3.59
CA LYS A 402 -4.73 -27.96 4.25
C LYS A 402 -4.83 -28.91 5.44
N LEU A 403 -3.95 -29.90 5.55
CA LEU A 403 -3.91 -30.83 6.69
C LEU A 403 -3.19 -30.25 7.90
N SER A 404 -2.44 -29.18 7.73
CA SER A 404 -1.72 -28.51 8.81
C SER A 404 -2.45 -27.25 9.28
N GLU A 405 -2.36 -26.93 10.57
CA GLU A 405 -2.98 -25.73 11.14
C GLU A 405 -2.25 -24.43 10.74
N ASN A 406 -0.90 -24.53 10.64
CA ASN A 406 -0.03 -23.41 10.31
C ASN A 406 1.17 -23.87 9.47
N ASN A 407 2.00 -22.92 9.03
CA ASN A 407 3.16 -23.23 8.21
C ASN A 407 4.27 -23.96 8.96
N GLU A 408 4.39 -23.75 10.27
CA GLU A 408 5.37 -24.46 11.09
C GLU A 408 5.05 -25.95 11.17
N GLU A 409 3.78 -26.30 11.45
CA GLU A 409 3.31 -27.68 11.45
C GLU A 409 3.46 -28.34 10.07
N PHE A 410 3.16 -27.57 9.00
CA PHE A 410 3.38 -28.06 7.63
C PHE A 410 4.85 -28.48 7.41
N PHE A 411 5.81 -27.67 7.84
CA PHE A 411 7.22 -28.01 7.73
C PHE A 411 7.63 -29.21 8.60
N GLN A 412 7.04 -29.38 9.79
CA GLN A 412 7.27 -30.56 10.65
C GLN A 412 6.75 -31.85 9.97
N MET A 413 5.55 -31.82 9.42
CA MET A 413 4.99 -32.96 8.66
C MET A 413 5.88 -33.34 7.46
N MET A 414 6.46 -32.37 6.76
CA MET A 414 7.38 -32.63 5.65
C MET A 414 8.67 -33.28 6.09
N ASP A 415 9.24 -32.88 7.25
CA ASP A 415 10.44 -33.49 7.84
C ASP A 415 10.22 -34.95 8.21
N GLU A 416 9.09 -35.28 8.82
CA GLU A 416 8.74 -36.66 9.20
C GLU A 416 8.62 -37.58 7.97
N GLU A 417 7.99 -37.09 6.90
CA GLU A 417 7.89 -37.84 5.64
C GLU A 417 9.28 -38.09 5.00
N MET A 418 10.17 -37.08 5.03
CA MET A 418 11.52 -37.22 4.47
C MET A 418 12.34 -38.24 5.28
N LYS A 419 12.27 -38.22 6.60
CA LYS A 419 12.94 -39.19 7.50
C LYS A 419 12.38 -40.61 7.29
N GLY A 420 11.06 -40.75 7.15
CA GLY A 420 10.41 -42.03 6.91
C GLY A 420 10.78 -42.68 5.57
N LYS A 421 11.03 -41.87 4.52
CA LYS A 421 11.49 -42.35 3.21
C LYS A 421 12.95 -42.77 3.22
N THR A 422 13.79 -42.11 4.02
CA THR A 422 15.21 -42.44 4.15
C THR A 422 15.40 -43.79 4.86
N ASN A 423 14.57 -44.08 5.86
CA ASN A 423 14.59 -45.38 6.54
C ASN A 423 14.08 -46.53 5.68
N LYS A 424 13.11 -46.32 4.79
CA LYS A 424 12.62 -47.36 3.85
C LYS A 424 13.58 -47.65 2.70
N ARG A 425 14.56 -46.78 2.41
CA ARG A 425 15.60 -47.03 1.40
C ARG A 425 16.85 -47.70 1.95
N ARG A 426 16.93 -47.82 3.27
CA ARG A 426 18.06 -48.48 3.98
C ARG A 426 17.75 -49.91 4.44
N VAL A 427 16.56 -50.44 4.17
CA VAL A 427 16.12 -51.79 4.31
C VAL A 427 15.89 -52.35 2.89
#